data_527fac0640e6613dba355f26dcc9747c
#
_entry.id   527fac0640e6613dba355f26dcc9747c
#
_cell.length_a   1.000
_cell.length_b   1.000
_cell.length_c   1.000
_cell.angle_alpha   90.00
_cell.angle_beta   90.00
_cell.angle_gamma   90.00
#
_symmetry.space_group_name_H-M   'P 1'
#
loop_
_entity.id
_entity.type
_entity.pdbx_description
1 polymer ?
#
loop_
_entity_poly.entity_id
_entity_poly.type
_entity_poly.pdbx_seq_one_letter_code
_entity_poly.pdbx_strand_id
1 'polypeptide(L)'
;MMVVKILIFNLFFILISLSTVSSGKTIFGKAKVIDGDTIHINKNKIRLHAIDAPETNQTCNKNSKVWNCGVESTKFLKELIGKYKIECITK
;
A
#
# COMPACT_ATOMS: atom_id res chain seq x y z
N MET A 1 -9.19 1.48 -7.42
CA MET A 1 -8.62 2.04 -6.21
C MET A 1 -8.73 1.06 -5.06
N MET A 2 -7.70 0.84 -4.32
CA MET A 2 -7.68 -0.17 -3.27
C MET A 2 -7.18 0.42 -1.95
N VAL A 3 -7.79 -0.02 -0.86
CA VAL A 3 -7.35 0.31 0.48
C VAL A 3 -6.47 -0.80 0.98
N VAL A 4 -5.30 -0.46 1.51
CA VAL A 4 -4.41 -1.44 2.12
C VAL A 4 -4.76 -1.56 3.60
N LYS A 5 -5.00 -2.77 4.01
CA LYS A 5 -5.20 -3.10 5.41
C LYS A 5 -4.06 -4.00 5.86
N ILE A 6 -3.35 -3.57 6.88
CA ILE A 6 -2.29 -4.39 7.47
C ILE A 6 -2.96 -5.30 8.48
N LEU A 7 -2.86 -6.60 8.22
CA LEU A 7 -3.38 -7.60 9.16
C LEU A 7 -2.42 -7.76 10.32
N ILE A 8 -2.76 -7.13 11.41
CA ILE A 8 -2.16 -7.48 12.69
C ILE A 8 -2.96 -8.65 13.23
N PHE A 9 -2.28 -9.75 13.45
CA PHE A 9 -2.88 -10.93 14.01
C PHE A 9 -3.31 -10.63 15.45
N ASN A 10 -4.55 -10.28 15.62
CA ASN A 10 -5.15 -10.22 16.92
C ASN A 10 -6.10 -11.40 17.06
N LEU A 11 -5.77 -12.22 18.01
CA LEU A 11 -6.53 -13.39 18.41
C LEU A 11 -7.84 -13.02 19.11
N PHE A 12 -8.49 -12.00 18.66
CA PHE A 12 -9.81 -11.70 19.15
C PHE A 12 -10.84 -12.11 18.13
N PHE A 13 -11.34 -13.28 18.37
CA PHE A 13 -12.49 -13.75 17.70
C PHE A 13 -13.70 -12.97 18.19
N ILE A 14 -13.99 -11.92 17.55
CA ILE A 14 -15.33 -11.39 17.66
C ILE A 14 -16.14 -12.03 16.57
N LEU A 15 -16.98 -12.89 17.00
CA LEU A 15 -18.01 -13.45 16.18
C LEU A 15 -18.97 -12.34 15.83
N ILE A 16 -18.63 -11.58 14.89
CA ILE A 16 -19.62 -10.75 14.26
C ILE A 16 -19.95 -11.44 12.96
N SER A 17 -20.96 -12.16 13.12
CA SER A 17 -21.73 -12.53 12.00
C SER A 17 -22.06 -11.34 11.22
N LEU A 18 -22.08 -11.49 10.04
CA LEU A 18 -22.91 -10.75 9.26
C LEU A 18 -22.32 -9.73 8.45
N SER A 19 -22.19 -10.25 7.59
CA SER A 19 -22.79 -9.80 6.49
C SER A 19 -22.11 -8.76 5.89
N THR A 20 -22.00 -8.93 5.09
CA THR A 20 -22.46 -8.32 4.03
C THR A 20 -21.48 -7.74 3.24
N VAL A 21 -21.44 -8.26 2.37
CA VAL A 21 -21.49 -7.61 1.13
C VAL A 21 -20.51 -6.50 1.01
N SER A 22 -19.34 -6.87 1.00
CA SER A 22 -18.45 -6.06 0.26
C SER A 22 -18.50 -6.53 -1.17
N SER A 23 -18.94 -5.66 -2.02
CA SER A 23 -18.84 -5.88 -3.45
C SER A 23 -17.41 -5.76 -3.95
N GLY A 24 -16.44 -5.53 -3.06
CA GLY A 24 -15.05 -5.31 -3.43
C GLY A 24 -14.28 -6.62 -3.55
N LYS A 25 -13.44 -6.69 -4.56
CA LYS A 25 -12.46 -7.75 -4.71
C LYS A 25 -11.37 -7.58 -3.66
N THR A 26 -11.00 -8.66 -3.00
CA THR A 26 -9.89 -8.68 -2.05
C THR A 26 -8.68 -9.34 -2.69
N ILE A 27 -7.51 -8.71 -2.57
CA ILE A 27 -6.24 -9.25 -3.01
C ILE A 27 -5.33 -9.32 -1.80
N PHE A 28 -4.76 -10.49 -1.56
CA PHE A 28 -3.92 -10.73 -0.41
C PHE A 28 -2.60 -11.36 -0.83
N GLY A 29 -1.51 -10.91 -0.24
CA GLY A 29 -0.22 -11.52 -0.49
C GLY A 29 0.94 -10.61 -0.13
N LYS A 30 2.12 -11.05 -0.53
CA LYS A 30 3.34 -10.27 -0.36
C LYS A 30 3.41 -9.16 -1.39
N ALA A 31 3.60 -7.96 -0.92
CA ALA A 31 3.66 -6.79 -1.79
C ALA A 31 5.08 -6.50 -2.27
N LYS A 32 5.20 -6.18 -3.55
CA LYS A 32 6.39 -5.55 -4.10
C LYS A 32 6.11 -4.06 -4.28
N VAL A 33 6.88 -3.23 -3.65
CA VAL A 33 6.71 -1.77 -3.75
C VAL A 33 7.33 -1.26 -5.05
N ILE A 34 6.55 -0.52 -5.81
CA ILE A 34 6.99 0.11 -7.06
C ILE A 34 7.30 1.59 -6.82
N ASP A 35 6.35 2.30 -6.23
CA ASP A 35 6.45 3.70 -5.84
C ASP A 35 5.83 3.87 -4.46
N GLY A 36 5.90 5.07 -3.91
CA GLY A 36 5.30 5.37 -2.60
C GLY A 36 3.77 5.24 -2.56
N ASP A 37 3.12 5.10 -3.69
CA ASP A 37 1.67 4.93 -3.80
C ASP A 37 1.24 3.71 -4.61
N THR A 38 2.17 2.88 -5.04
CA THR A 38 1.90 1.76 -5.94
C THR A 38 2.63 0.50 -5.49
N ILE A 39 1.90 -0.59 -5.40
CA ILE A 39 2.45 -1.90 -5.08
C ILE A 39 1.97 -2.94 -6.09
N HIS A 40 2.70 -4.04 -6.18
CA HIS A 40 2.25 -5.23 -6.89
C HIS A 40 2.06 -6.37 -5.90
N ILE A 41 0.92 -7.03 -5.99
CA ILE A 41 0.68 -8.30 -5.30
C ILE A 41 0.39 -9.34 -6.37
N ASN A 42 1.24 -10.33 -6.50
CA ASN A 42 1.21 -11.27 -7.61
C ASN A 42 1.31 -10.50 -8.94
N LYS A 43 0.33 -10.64 -9.81
CA LYS A 43 0.28 -9.93 -11.11
C LYS A 43 -0.59 -8.67 -11.05
N ASN A 44 -1.06 -8.29 -9.88
CA ASN A 44 -1.99 -7.17 -9.74
C ASN A 44 -1.22 -5.89 -9.40
N LYS A 45 -1.36 -4.89 -10.24
CA LYS A 45 -0.88 -3.55 -9.95
C LYS A 45 -1.93 -2.83 -9.12
N ILE A 46 -1.54 -2.34 -7.98
CA ILE A 46 -2.44 -1.72 -7.02
C ILE A 46 -1.97 -0.32 -6.71
N ARG A 47 -2.83 0.64 -6.98
CA ARG A 47 -2.62 2.01 -6.57
C ARG A 47 -3.31 2.22 -5.22
N LEU A 48 -2.56 2.76 -4.27
CA LEU A 48 -3.08 3.01 -2.92
C LEU A 48 -4.08 4.16 -2.94
N HIS A 49 -5.21 3.94 -2.28
CA HIS A 49 -6.30 4.92 -2.26
C HIS A 49 -5.90 6.18 -1.49
N ALA A 50 -6.24 7.33 -2.04
CA ALA A 50 -6.04 8.65 -1.45
C ALA A 50 -4.59 9.01 -1.14
N ILE A 51 -3.64 8.29 -1.69
CA ILE A 51 -2.22 8.59 -1.57
C ILE A 51 -1.69 8.98 -2.95
N ASP A 52 -0.96 10.07 -2.99
CA ASP A 52 -0.24 10.51 -4.18
C ASP A 52 1.20 10.76 -3.80
N ALA A 53 2.10 9.96 -4.34
CA ALA A 53 3.52 10.04 -4.04
C ALA A 53 4.32 10.26 -5.32
N PRO A 54 5.50 10.88 -5.22
CA PRO A 54 6.36 10.99 -6.39
C PRO A 54 6.80 9.61 -6.87
N GLU A 55 6.90 9.45 -8.18
CA GLU A 55 7.44 8.24 -8.77
C GLU A 55 8.89 8.04 -8.34
N THR A 56 9.35 6.81 -8.31
CA THR A 56 10.69 6.47 -7.78
C THR A 56 11.80 7.28 -8.45
N ASN A 57 11.67 7.57 -9.73
CA ASN A 57 12.67 8.34 -10.48
C ASN A 57 12.48 9.86 -10.42
N GLN A 58 11.46 10.34 -9.73
CA GLN A 58 11.23 11.78 -9.59
C GLN A 58 12.13 12.39 -8.53
N THR A 59 12.53 13.62 -8.80
CA THR A 59 13.22 14.47 -7.83
C THR A 59 12.31 15.63 -7.42
N CYS A 60 12.54 16.16 -6.25
CA CYS A 60 11.81 17.30 -5.72
C CYS A 60 12.78 18.44 -5.41
N ASN A 61 12.23 19.64 -5.33
CA ASN A 61 13.00 20.82 -5.03
C ASN A 61 12.49 21.43 -3.72
N LYS A 62 13.40 21.64 -2.79
CA LYS A 62 13.09 22.27 -1.51
C LYS A 62 14.18 23.24 -1.15
N ASN A 63 13.83 24.51 -0.97
CA ASN A 63 14.78 25.56 -0.64
C ASN A 63 15.95 25.63 -1.63
N SER A 64 15.65 25.53 -2.92
CA SER A 64 16.62 25.51 -4.01
C SER A 64 17.56 24.29 -4.02
N LYS A 65 17.25 23.28 -3.23
CA LYS A 65 17.99 22.01 -3.23
C LYS A 65 17.14 20.90 -3.85
N VAL A 66 17.75 20.18 -4.78
CA VAL A 66 17.14 19.00 -5.39
C VAL A 66 17.41 17.79 -4.49
N TRP A 67 16.39 16.99 -4.27
CA TRP A 67 16.52 15.76 -3.51
C TRP A 67 15.71 14.64 -4.14
N ASN A 68 16.08 13.41 -3.84
CA ASN A 68 15.48 12.21 -4.44
C ASN A 68 14.21 11.80 -3.70
N CYS A 69 13.18 12.63 -3.80
CA CYS A 69 11.92 12.39 -3.09
C CYS A 69 11.22 11.11 -3.52
N GLY A 70 11.32 10.73 -4.78
CA GLY A 70 10.74 9.50 -5.27
C GLY A 70 11.38 8.26 -4.65
N VAL A 71 12.70 8.24 -4.58
CA VAL A 71 13.45 7.15 -3.92
C VAL A 71 13.10 7.08 -2.43
N GLU A 72 13.08 8.21 -1.75
CA GLU A 72 12.75 8.29 -0.34
C GLU A 72 11.32 7.83 -0.04
N SER A 73 10.37 8.24 -0.87
CA SER A 73 8.98 7.84 -0.75
C SER A 73 8.81 6.33 -0.93
N THR A 74 9.45 5.77 -1.93
CA THR A 74 9.43 4.33 -2.21
C THR A 74 10.05 3.54 -1.05
N LYS A 75 11.18 4.00 -0.56
CA LYS A 75 11.87 3.41 0.57
C LYS A 75 11.01 3.44 1.83
N PHE A 76 10.35 4.55 2.08
CA PHE A 76 9.46 4.69 3.23
C PHE A 76 8.34 3.66 3.20
N LEU A 77 7.71 3.47 2.06
CA LEU A 77 6.65 2.47 1.92
C LEU A 77 7.19 1.04 2.10
N LYS A 78 8.36 0.75 1.56
CA LYS A 78 9.01 -0.55 1.77
C LYS A 78 9.26 -0.84 3.25
N GLU A 79 9.74 0.13 3.99
CA GLU A 79 9.99 0.00 5.42
C GLU A 79 8.70 -0.16 6.21
N LEU A 80 7.66 0.57 5.83
CA LEU A 80 6.37 0.51 6.48
C LEU A 80 5.71 -0.86 6.32
N ILE A 81 5.77 -1.43 5.13
CA ILE A 81 5.24 -2.76 4.83
C ILE A 81 6.10 -3.85 5.49
N GLY A 82 7.42 -3.70 5.43
CA GLY A 82 8.35 -4.66 5.99
C GLY A 82 8.13 -6.06 5.45
N LYS A 83 7.99 -7.02 6.35
CA LYS A 83 7.78 -8.44 6.03
C LYS A 83 6.31 -8.86 6.02
N TYR A 84 5.41 -7.94 6.24
CA TYR A 84 3.99 -8.26 6.37
C TYR A 84 3.35 -8.57 5.02
N LYS A 85 2.45 -9.54 5.03
CA LYS A 85 1.53 -9.72 3.92
C LYS A 85 0.45 -8.64 3.99
N ILE A 86 0.01 -8.21 2.84
CA ILE A 86 -0.92 -7.09 2.70
C ILE A 86 -2.24 -7.59 2.14
N GLU A 87 -3.31 -7.10 2.72
CA GLU A 87 -4.66 -7.28 2.19
C GLU A 87 -5.11 -5.97 1.55
N CYS A 88 -5.51 -6.06 0.30
CA CYS A 88 -6.05 -4.94 -0.44
C CYS A 88 -7.50 -5.20 -0.79
N ILE A 89 -8.33 -4.21 -0.50
CA ILE A 89 -9.76 -4.27 -0.78
C ILE A 89 -10.08 -3.20 -1.81
N THR A 90 -10.75 -3.58 -2.89
CA THR A 90 -11.15 -2.63 -3.93
C THR A 90 -12.11 -1.59 -3.35
N LYS A 91 -11.81 -0.36 -3.62
CA LYS A 91 -12.63 0.78 -3.21
C LYS A 91 -13.66 1.10 -4.29
#